data_7304cd26e54648c58dd104d0b0250e3e
#
_entry.id   7304cd26e54648c58dd104d0b0250e3e
#
_cell.length_a   1.000
_cell.length_b   1.000
_cell.length_c   1.000
_cell.angle_alpha   90.00
_cell.angle_beta   90.00
_cell.angle_gamma   90.00
#
_symmetry.space_group_name_H-M   'P 1'
#
loop_
_entity.id
_entity.type
_entity.pdbx_description
1 polymer ?
#
loop_
_entity_poly.entity_id
_entity_poly.type
_entity_poly.pdbx_seq_one_letter_code
_entity_poly.pdbx_strand_id
1 'polypeptide(L)'
;KLGKDAYAMTITLLLNSEGKKMGKTEKGALWLDPEKTSPYEFFQYWRNVGDDDVINCLKLLTFVPIEEIEAMEKWEGSELNKAKEILAFEVTKMVHGEEEANKSLNAAKEIFLSGGVSADMPSTQLSEEDFPDGKIGLLSLLVKTGLCSSNGDARRLVQQGGVLIDEEKITEPSFTLSKEMFAKGHIIVKKGKKTFHKVVL
;
A
#
# COMPACT_ATOMS: atom_id res chain seq x y z
N LYS A 1 48.01 -18.22 9.99
CA LYS A 1 48.35 -16.84 10.41
C LYS A 1 49.25 -16.29 9.32
N LEU A 2 48.71 -15.38 8.48
CA LEU A 2 49.37 -14.94 7.23
C LEU A 2 50.20 -13.67 7.40
N GLY A 3 50.31 -13.10 8.64
CA GLY A 3 51.05 -11.85 8.89
C GLY A 3 50.53 -10.67 8.09
N LYS A 4 49.25 -10.69 7.70
CA LYS A 4 48.59 -9.60 6.98
C LYS A 4 47.64 -8.85 7.92
N ASP A 5 47.54 -7.53 7.73
CA ASP A 5 46.55 -6.72 8.40
C ASP A 5 45.16 -7.08 7.89
N ALA A 6 44.19 -7.14 8.81
CA ALA A 6 42.77 -7.38 8.51
C ALA A 6 41.93 -6.33 9.19
N TYR A 7 40.95 -5.82 8.44
CA TYR A 7 40.01 -4.82 8.93
C TYR A 7 38.61 -5.42 8.92
N ALA A 8 37.81 -5.14 9.95
CA ALA A 8 36.42 -5.57 10.05
C ALA A 8 35.50 -4.36 10.22
N MET A 9 34.40 -4.38 9.51
CA MET A 9 33.32 -3.41 9.67
C MET A 9 32.03 -4.17 9.94
N THR A 10 31.23 -3.68 10.88
CA THR A 10 29.90 -4.21 11.17
C THR A 10 28.88 -3.11 11.03
N ILE A 11 27.70 -3.45 10.53
CA ILE A 11 26.56 -2.55 10.48
C ILE A 11 25.54 -3.03 11.51
N THR A 12 24.93 -2.08 12.22
CA THR A 12 23.88 -2.39 13.20
C THR A 12 22.67 -3.01 12.51
N LEU A 13 21.97 -3.89 13.23
CA LEU A 13 20.77 -4.52 12.74
C LEU A 13 19.66 -3.45 12.52
N LEU A 14 19.03 -3.47 11.36
CA LEU A 14 17.89 -2.60 11.07
C LEU A 14 16.68 -3.07 11.86
N LEU A 15 16.32 -2.30 12.87
CA LEU A 15 15.16 -2.52 13.73
C LEU A 15 14.16 -1.39 13.52
N ASN A 16 12.87 -1.69 13.72
CA ASN A 16 11.85 -0.66 13.85
C ASN A 16 11.84 -0.06 15.27
N SER A 17 11.04 0.96 15.50
CA SER A 17 10.86 1.65 16.79
C SER A 17 10.40 0.71 17.93
N GLU A 18 9.77 -0.43 17.60
CA GLU A 18 9.39 -1.47 18.55
C GLU A 18 10.53 -2.48 18.85
N GLY A 19 11.71 -2.31 18.26
CA GLY A 19 12.83 -3.23 18.42
C GLY A 19 12.72 -4.52 17.58
N LYS A 20 11.79 -4.60 16.63
CA LYS A 20 11.63 -5.75 15.73
C LYS A 20 12.47 -5.60 14.48
N LYS A 21 13.00 -6.71 13.96
CA LYS A 21 13.74 -6.71 12.68
C LYS A 21 12.86 -6.26 11.54
N MET A 22 13.33 -5.28 10.78
CA MET A 22 12.68 -4.84 9.54
C MET A 22 12.93 -5.82 8.39
N GLY A 23 12.11 -5.71 7.32
CA GLY A 23 12.18 -6.62 6.17
C GLY A 23 11.47 -7.96 6.37
N LYS A 24 10.80 -8.17 7.53
CA LYS A 24 9.85 -9.27 7.73
C LYS A 24 8.43 -8.71 7.80
N THR A 25 7.55 -9.26 6.98
CA THR A 25 6.12 -8.90 6.95
C THR A 25 5.29 -10.07 7.49
N GLU A 26 4.03 -9.86 7.78
CA GLU A 26 3.10 -10.95 8.15
C GLU A 26 2.96 -12.00 7.03
N LYS A 27 3.24 -11.62 5.78
CA LYS A 27 3.23 -12.48 4.58
C LYS A 27 4.58 -13.14 4.29
N GLY A 28 5.63 -12.89 5.10
CA GLY A 28 6.98 -13.41 4.89
C GLY A 28 8.06 -12.33 4.83
N ALA A 29 9.13 -12.59 4.09
CA ALA A 29 10.25 -11.65 3.92
C ALA A 29 9.96 -10.65 2.79
N LEU A 30 10.45 -9.42 2.93
CA LEU A 30 10.57 -8.48 1.83
C LEU A 30 11.79 -8.90 1.00
N TRP A 31 11.55 -9.39 -0.21
CA TRP A 31 12.62 -9.86 -1.09
C TRP A 31 13.12 -8.74 -1.99
N LEU A 32 14.42 -8.75 -2.28
CA LEU A 32 15.03 -7.88 -3.30
C LEU A 32 14.81 -8.41 -4.72
N ASP A 33 14.46 -9.69 -4.84
CA ASP A 33 14.17 -10.37 -6.07
C ASP A 33 12.78 -9.94 -6.59
N PRO A 34 12.67 -9.32 -7.77
CA PRO A 34 11.40 -8.79 -8.29
C PRO A 34 10.38 -9.89 -8.62
N GLU A 35 10.79 -11.15 -8.79
CA GLU A 35 9.88 -12.27 -8.98
C GLU A 35 9.17 -12.69 -7.68
N LYS A 36 9.73 -12.34 -6.52
CA LYS A 36 9.18 -12.69 -5.19
C LYS A 36 8.49 -11.52 -4.52
N THR A 37 8.98 -10.31 -4.72
CA THR A 37 8.37 -9.05 -4.27
C THR A 37 8.49 -8.08 -5.43
N SER A 38 7.38 -7.72 -6.04
CA SER A 38 7.40 -6.77 -7.16
C SER A 38 7.98 -5.41 -6.73
N PRO A 39 8.59 -4.64 -7.66
CA PRO A 39 9.10 -3.29 -7.36
C PRO A 39 8.04 -2.39 -6.73
N TYR A 40 6.79 -2.51 -7.14
CA TYR A 40 5.67 -1.77 -6.56
C TYR A 40 5.37 -2.18 -5.10
N GLU A 41 5.31 -3.48 -4.79
CA GLU A 41 5.12 -3.96 -3.42
C GLU A 41 6.30 -3.57 -2.53
N PHE A 42 7.53 -3.62 -3.08
CA PHE A 42 8.75 -3.18 -2.41
C PHE A 42 8.67 -1.68 -2.08
N PHE A 43 8.27 -0.83 -3.04
CA PHE A 43 8.03 0.59 -2.85
C PHE A 43 6.96 0.85 -1.78
N GLN A 44 5.83 0.14 -1.84
CA GLN A 44 4.74 0.30 -0.88
C GLN A 44 5.15 -0.10 0.54
N TYR A 45 6.00 -1.11 0.70
CA TYR A 45 6.52 -1.47 2.01
C TYR A 45 7.25 -0.29 2.67
N TRP A 46 8.18 0.34 1.95
CA TRP A 46 8.94 1.47 2.46
C TRP A 46 8.11 2.74 2.63
N ARG A 47 7.14 2.95 1.77
CA ARG A 47 6.19 4.06 1.92
C ARG A 47 5.26 3.91 3.14
N ASN A 48 5.08 2.70 3.64
CA ASN A 48 4.22 2.38 4.78
C ASN A 48 4.97 2.14 6.10
N VAL A 49 6.26 2.50 6.19
CA VAL A 49 6.99 2.45 7.47
C VAL A 49 6.38 3.38 8.52
N GLY A 50 6.63 3.09 9.79
CA GLY A 50 6.19 3.94 10.91
C GLY A 50 6.76 5.36 10.81
N ASP A 51 6.03 6.34 11.35
CA ASP A 51 6.48 7.72 11.39
C ASP A 51 7.80 7.84 12.16
N ASP A 52 7.95 7.08 13.24
CA ASP A 52 9.15 7.05 14.09
C ASP A 52 10.35 6.35 13.42
N ASP A 53 10.11 5.59 12.34
CA ASP A 53 11.13 4.79 11.68
C ASP A 53 11.73 5.47 10.44
N VAL A 54 10.98 6.37 9.79
CA VAL A 54 11.32 6.89 8.46
C VAL A 54 12.66 7.60 8.41
N ILE A 55 12.97 8.42 9.39
CA ILE A 55 14.23 9.20 9.44
C ILE A 55 15.42 8.27 9.64
N ASN A 56 15.30 7.31 10.53
CA ASN A 56 16.35 6.31 10.75
C ASN A 56 16.59 5.46 9.50
N CYS A 57 15.52 5.06 8.81
CA CYS A 57 15.63 4.34 7.54
C CYS A 57 16.30 5.17 6.44
N LEU A 58 15.96 6.46 6.32
CA LEU A 58 16.63 7.37 5.37
C LEU A 58 18.14 7.43 5.62
N LYS A 59 18.55 7.61 6.89
CA LYS A 59 19.97 7.67 7.27
C LYS A 59 20.73 6.37 6.99
N LEU A 60 20.10 5.22 7.19
CA LEU A 60 20.77 3.92 7.09
C LEU A 60 20.72 3.31 5.68
N LEU A 61 19.70 3.63 4.89
CA LEU A 61 19.39 2.90 3.65
C LEU A 61 19.50 3.75 2.40
N THR A 62 19.73 5.05 2.50
CA THR A 62 19.77 5.92 1.33
C THR A 62 21.06 6.71 1.23
N PHE A 63 21.31 7.30 0.07
CA PHE A 63 22.39 8.25 -0.16
C PHE A 63 21.91 9.70 -0.20
N VAL A 64 20.72 9.97 0.34
CA VAL A 64 20.21 11.33 0.53
C VAL A 64 21.18 12.09 1.45
N PRO A 65 21.59 13.32 1.10
CA PRO A 65 22.47 14.14 1.95
C PRO A 65 21.96 14.24 3.38
N ILE A 66 22.88 14.11 4.34
CA ILE A 66 22.49 14.08 5.75
C ILE A 66 21.81 15.38 6.20
N GLU A 67 22.21 16.49 5.63
CA GLU A 67 21.64 17.81 5.91
C GLU A 67 20.16 17.91 5.48
N GLU A 68 19.80 17.24 4.37
CA GLU A 68 18.41 17.15 3.92
C GLU A 68 17.59 16.27 4.86
N ILE A 69 18.16 15.14 5.32
CA ILE A 69 17.48 14.24 6.26
C ILE A 69 17.27 14.92 7.61
N GLU A 70 18.26 15.68 8.11
CA GLU A 70 18.16 16.45 9.36
C GLU A 70 17.07 17.54 9.27
N ALA A 71 16.89 18.14 8.10
CA ALA A 71 15.78 19.06 7.88
C ALA A 71 14.41 18.37 7.98
N MET A 72 14.32 17.09 7.58
CA MET A 72 13.10 16.28 7.65
C MET A 72 12.78 15.81 9.08
N GLU A 73 13.74 15.81 10.02
CA GLU A 73 13.49 15.44 11.42
C GLU A 73 12.43 16.32 12.12
N LYS A 74 12.22 17.52 11.61
CA LYS A 74 11.23 18.46 12.13
C LYS A 74 9.85 18.34 11.48
N TRP A 75 9.72 17.42 10.51
CA TRP A 75 8.47 17.25 9.79
C TRP A 75 7.48 16.44 10.62
N GLU A 76 6.21 16.84 10.56
CA GLU A 76 5.13 16.19 11.28
C GLU A 76 3.93 15.94 10.34
N GLY A 77 3.06 15.01 10.71
CA GLY A 77 1.80 14.76 10.02
C GLY A 77 1.98 14.47 8.53
N SER A 78 1.39 15.30 7.67
CA SER A 78 1.42 15.11 6.22
C SER A 78 2.82 15.29 5.59
N GLU A 79 3.75 15.99 6.24
CA GLU A 79 5.10 16.18 5.74
C GLU A 79 5.91 14.87 5.86
N LEU A 80 5.70 14.09 6.90
CA LEU A 80 6.31 12.75 7.03
C LEU A 80 5.95 11.81 5.88
N ASN A 81 4.78 11.99 5.25
CA ASN A 81 4.43 11.22 4.06
C ASN A 81 5.36 11.54 2.88
N LYS A 82 5.89 12.76 2.78
CA LYS A 82 6.91 13.12 1.77
C LYS A 82 8.24 12.44 2.08
N ALA A 83 8.66 12.42 3.36
CA ALA A 83 9.86 11.70 3.77
C ALA A 83 9.76 10.19 3.47
N LYS A 84 8.60 9.58 3.70
CA LYS A 84 8.33 8.18 3.33
C LYS A 84 8.33 7.94 1.82
N GLU A 85 7.83 8.89 1.03
CA GLU A 85 7.88 8.83 -0.43
C GLU A 85 9.33 8.89 -0.93
N ILE A 86 10.16 9.79 -0.37
CA ILE A 86 11.60 9.89 -0.68
C ILE A 86 12.30 8.57 -0.31
N LEU A 87 12.08 8.05 0.89
CA LEU A 87 12.66 6.78 1.33
C LEU A 87 12.30 5.65 0.35
N ALA A 88 11.01 5.49 0.05
CA ALA A 88 10.52 4.44 -0.84
C ALA A 88 11.12 4.56 -2.25
N PHE A 89 11.19 5.79 -2.78
CA PHE A 89 11.77 6.05 -4.08
C PHE A 89 13.26 5.70 -4.13
N GLU A 90 14.06 6.22 -3.19
CA GLU A 90 15.50 6.02 -3.19
C GLU A 90 15.90 4.55 -2.97
N VAL A 91 15.22 3.85 -2.06
CA VAL A 91 15.49 2.43 -1.82
C VAL A 91 15.06 1.57 -3.01
N THR A 92 13.91 1.87 -3.63
CA THR A 92 13.46 1.15 -4.83
C THR A 92 14.37 1.43 -6.03
N LYS A 93 14.81 2.68 -6.22
CA LYS A 93 15.77 3.07 -7.25
C LYS A 93 17.09 2.32 -7.10
N MET A 94 17.58 2.16 -5.87
CA MET A 94 18.84 1.44 -5.60
C MET A 94 18.74 -0.05 -5.93
N VAL A 95 17.61 -0.69 -5.66
CA VAL A 95 17.43 -2.15 -5.81
C VAL A 95 16.92 -2.53 -7.20
N HIS A 96 15.96 -1.79 -7.74
CA HIS A 96 15.23 -2.13 -8.97
C HIS A 96 15.48 -1.17 -10.13
N GLY A 97 16.26 -0.11 -9.91
CA GLY A 97 16.55 0.91 -10.90
C GLY A 97 15.54 2.07 -10.91
N GLU A 98 15.95 3.15 -11.55
CA GLU A 98 15.21 4.42 -11.56
C GLU A 98 13.86 4.34 -12.31
N GLU A 99 13.82 3.53 -13.37
CA GLU A 99 12.60 3.35 -14.16
C GLU A 99 11.49 2.70 -13.32
N GLU A 100 11.81 1.62 -12.62
CA GLU A 100 10.85 0.92 -11.75
C GLU A 100 10.45 1.76 -10.52
N ALA A 101 11.37 2.55 -9.98
CA ALA A 101 11.07 3.50 -8.91
C ALA A 101 10.07 4.58 -9.38
N ASN A 102 10.28 5.13 -10.57
CA ASN A 102 9.36 6.11 -11.16
C ASN A 102 7.98 5.51 -11.48
N LYS A 103 7.92 4.31 -12.04
CA LYS A 103 6.66 3.59 -12.27
C LYS A 103 5.90 3.40 -10.96
N SER A 104 6.60 2.92 -9.93
CA SER A 104 6.00 2.69 -8.61
C SER A 104 5.51 3.98 -7.94
N LEU A 105 6.28 5.07 -8.06
CA LEU A 105 5.92 6.39 -7.55
C LEU A 105 4.68 6.95 -8.27
N ASN A 106 4.65 6.86 -9.61
CA ASN A 106 3.53 7.35 -10.41
C ASN A 106 2.25 6.54 -10.13
N ALA A 107 2.35 5.21 -10.08
CA ALA A 107 1.25 4.35 -9.69
C ALA A 107 0.72 4.71 -8.29
N ALA A 108 1.61 4.98 -7.33
CA ALA A 108 1.22 5.39 -5.99
C ALA A 108 0.54 6.78 -5.98
N LYS A 109 1.00 7.72 -6.82
CA LYS A 109 0.38 9.05 -6.97
C LYS A 109 -0.96 8.99 -7.69
N GLU A 110 -1.07 8.18 -8.74
CA GLU A 110 -2.34 7.95 -9.43
C GLU A 110 -3.41 7.39 -8.50
N ILE A 111 -3.04 6.43 -7.64
CA ILE A 111 -3.93 5.91 -6.60
C ILE A 111 -4.40 7.02 -5.66
N PHE A 112 -3.52 7.95 -5.33
CA PHE A 112 -3.85 9.06 -4.42
C PHE A 112 -4.69 10.16 -5.10
N LEU A 113 -4.41 10.46 -6.38
CA LEU A 113 -5.08 11.52 -7.15
C LEU A 113 -6.39 11.08 -7.79
N SER A 114 -6.53 9.79 -8.11
CA SER A 114 -7.70 9.20 -8.78
C SER A 114 -8.67 8.50 -7.82
N GLY A 115 -8.55 8.75 -6.50
CA GLY A 115 -9.37 8.05 -5.51
C GLY A 115 -9.09 6.54 -5.44
N GLY A 116 -7.89 6.10 -5.84
CA GLY A 116 -7.45 4.74 -5.59
C GLY A 116 -7.38 3.80 -6.80
N VAL A 117 -7.35 4.29 -8.05
CA VAL A 117 -7.27 3.41 -9.23
C VAL A 117 -5.83 3.31 -9.76
N SER A 118 -5.17 2.16 -9.59
CA SER A 118 -3.96 1.82 -10.34
C SER A 118 -4.21 0.63 -11.27
N ALA A 119 -3.39 0.52 -12.32
CA ALA A 119 -3.44 -0.62 -13.24
C ALA A 119 -3.19 -1.97 -12.54
N ASP A 120 -2.42 -1.98 -11.44
CA ASP A 120 -2.05 -3.17 -10.67
C ASP A 120 -2.95 -3.43 -9.47
N MET A 121 -4.04 -2.66 -9.30
CA MET A 121 -4.99 -2.89 -8.22
C MET A 121 -5.75 -4.19 -8.46
N PRO A 122 -5.90 -5.05 -7.44
CA PRO A 122 -6.77 -6.21 -7.53
C PRO A 122 -8.14 -5.80 -8.07
N SER A 123 -8.58 -6.43 -9.14
CA SER A 123 -9.83 -6.06 -9.79
C SER A 123 -10.76 -7.26 -9.96
N THR A 124 -12.05 -7.01 -9.90
CA THR A 124 -13.09 -7.97 -10.20
C THR A 124 -14.02 -7.38 -11.26
N GLN A 125 -14.21 -8.12 -12.34
CA GLN A 125 -15.21 -7.78 -13.34
C GLN A 125 -16.56 -8.38 -12.95
N LEU A 126 -17.57 -7.54 -12.97
CA LEU A 126 -18.95 -7.96 -12.77
C LEU A 126 -19.60 -8.25 -14.11
N SER A 127 -20.55 -9.16 -14.10
CA SER A 127 -21.40 -9.52 -15.23
C SER A 127 -22.84 -9.03 -15.01
N GLU A 128 -23.65 -9.08 -16.06
CA GLU A 128 -25.08 -8.77 -15.98
C GLU A 128 -25.83 -9.61 -14.93
N GLU A 129 -25.39 -10.85 -14.73
CA GLU A 129 -25.98 -11.79 -13.76
C GLU A 129 -25.77 -11.36 -12.29
N ASP A 130 -24.79 -10.48 -12.06
CA ASP A 130 -24.49 -9.94 -10.72
C ASP A 130 -25.47 -8.85 -10.27
N PHE A 131 -26.31 -8.38 -11.20
CA PHE A 131 -27.25 -7.29 -10.95
C PHE A 131 -28.71 -7.80 -11.07
N PRO A 132 -29.16 -8.69 -10.18
CA PRO A 132 -30.58 -9.04 -10.14
C PRO A 132 -31.38 -7.75 -9.88
N ASP A 133 -32.38 -7.50 -10.74
CA ASP A 133 -33.19 -6.27 -10.74
C ASP A 133 -32.36 -4.96 -10.92
N GLY A 134 -31.22 -5.03 -11.62
CA GLY A 134 -30.36 -3.88 -11.92
C GLY A 134 -29.49 -3.40 -10.76
N LYS A 135 -29.44 -4.13 -9.65
CA LYS A 135 -28.67 -3.75 -8.45
C LYS A 135 -27.90 -4.95 -7.88
N ILE A 136 -26.72 -4.66 -7.31
CA ILE A 136 -25.96 -5.64 -6.52
C ILE A 136 -25.92 -5.21 -5.06
N GLY A 137 -26.16 -6.14 -4.13
CA GLY A 137 -26.02 -5.88 -2.69
C GLY A 137 -24.57 -5.72 -2.27
N LEU A 138 -24.28 -4.74 -1.43
CA LEU A 138 -22.91 -4.46 -0.95
C LEU A 138 -22.26 -5.69 -0.30
N LEU A 139 -23.00 -6.46 0.51
CA LEU A 139 -22.44 -7.65 1.16
C LEU A 139 -22.01 -8.71 0.14
N SER A 140 -22.84 -8.95 -0.88
CA SER A 140 -22.53 -9.88 -1.96
C SER A 140 -21.32 -9.44 -2.76
N LEU A 141 -21.20 -8.13 -3.03
CA LEU A 141 -20.05 -7.55 -3.69
C LEU A 141 -18.76 -7.77 -2.90
N LEU A 142 -18.77 -7.49 -1.59
CA LEU A 142 -17.61 -7.67 -0.71
C LEU A 142 -17.13 -9.13 -0.63
N VAL A 143 -18.04 -10.08 -0.71
CA VAL A 143 -17.70 -11.52 -0.76
C VAL A 143 -17.18 -11.91 -2.14
N LYS A 144 -17.83 -11.45 -3.21
CA LYS A 144 -17.41 -11.75 -4.59
C LYS A 144 -16.03 -11.21 -4.92
N THR A 145 -15.69 -10.02 -4.42
CA THR A 145 -14.36 -9.41 -4.58
C THR A 145 -13.29 -10.05 -3.70
N GLY A 146 -13.65 -11.01 -2.83
CA GLY A 146 -12.70 -11.61 -1.87
C GLY A 146 -12.29 -10.69 -0.72
N LEU A 147 -12.87 -9.50 -0.63
CA LEU A 147 -12.60 -8.57 0.47
C LEU A 147 -13.14 -9.10 1.80
N CYS A 148 -14.19 -9.89 1.78
CA CYS A 148 -14.76 -10.56 2.95
C CYS A 148 -14.94 -12.05 2.67
N SER A 149 -14.79 -12.87 3.71
CA SER A 149 -14.91 -14.32 3.62
C SER A 149 -16.37 -14.82 3.62
N SER A 150 -17.29 -13.98 4.10
CA SER A 150 -18.72 -14.31 4.20
C SER A 150 -19.57 -13.05 4.32
N ASN A 151 -20.88 -13.19 4.06
CA ASN A 151 -21.83 -12.09 4.27
C ASN A 151 -21.92 -11.64 5.75
N GLY A 152 -21.66 -12.53 6.70
CA GLY A 152 -21.60 -12.20 8.12
C GLY A 152 -20.38 -11.33 8.46
N ASP A 153 -19.23 -11.62 7.85
CA ASP A 153 -18.01 -10.83 7.95
C ASP A 153 -18.20 -9.46 7.29
N ALA A 154 -18.75 -9.43 6.08
CA ALA A 154 -19.07 -8.20 5.35
C ALA A 154 -20.02 -7.29 6.16
N ARG A 155 -21.06 -7.86 6.77
CA ARG A 155 -22.03 -7.10 7.59
C ARG A 155 -21.34 -6.43 8.77
N ARG A 156 -20.50 -7.15 9.51
CA ARG A 156 -19.75 -6.59 10.65
C ARG A 156 -18.82 -5.47 10.21
N LEU A 157 -18.11 -5.68 9.10
CA LEU A 157 -17.18 -4.69 8.54
C LEU A 157 -17.91 -3.40 8.14
N VAL A 158 -19.06 -3.50 7.46
CA VAL A 158 -19.88 -2.35 7.06
C VAL A 158 -20.40 -1.60 8.29
N GLN A 159 -20.97 -2.32 9.29
CA GLN A 159 -21.49 -1.72 10.51
C GLN A 159 -20.41 -0.99 11.33
N GLN A 160 -19.15 -1.48 11.29
CA GLN A 160 -18.00 -0.82 11.91
C GLN A 160 -17.49 0.38 11.10
N GLY A 161 -18.10 0.67 9.94
CA GLY A 161 -17.69 1.75 9.05
C GLY A 161 -16.33 1.48 8.38
N GLY A 162 -15.99 0.21 8.20
CA GLY A 162 -14.73 -0.22 7.58
C GLY A 162 -14.78 -0.28 6.04
N VAL A 163 -15.88 0.15 5.40
CA VAL A 163 -16.05 0.12 3.94
C VAL A 163 -16.30 1.53 3.41
N LEU A 164 -15.54 1.90 2.36
CA LEU A 164 -15.81 3.08 1.54
C LEU A 164 -15.99 2.65 0.08
N ILE A 165 -16.87 3.35 -0.62
CA ILE A 165 -17.06 3.23 -2.09
C ILE A 165 -16.82 4.61 -2.67
N ASP A 166 -15.83 4.75 -3.58
CA ASP A 166 -15.41 6.02 -4.18
C ASP A 166 -15.26 7.14 -3.15
N GLU A 167 -14.58 6.81 -2.01
CA GLU A 167 -14.36 7.69 -0.84
C GLU A 167 -15.59 7.94 0.07
N GLU A 168 -16.78 7.54 -0.33
CA GLU A 168 -17.97 7.63 0.51
C GLU A 168 -18.04 6.46 1.49
N LYS A 169 -18.13 6.77 2.78
CA LYS A 169 -18.22 5.78 3.85
C LYS A 169 -19.59 5.17 3.92
N ILE A 170 -19.70 3.85 3.74
CA ILE A 170 -20.95 3.12 3.82
C ILE A 170 -21.03 2.39 5.16
N THR A 171 -22.11 2.64 5.91
CA THR A 171 -22.37 2.01 7.22
C THR A 171 -23.63 1.13 7.23
N GLU A 172 -24.40 1.15 6.14
CA GLU A 172 -25.62 0.37 6.01
C GLU A 172 -25.40 -0.96 5.28
N PRO A 173 -25.60 -2.10 5.96
CA PRO A 173 -25.45 -3.42 5.31
C PRO A 173 -26.47 -3.71 4.20
N SER A 174 -27.59 -2.99 4.18
CA SER A 174 -28.64 -3.08 3.15
C SER A 174 -28.33 -2.26 1.90
N PHE A 175 -27.20 -1.54 1.89
CA PHE A 175 -26.79 -0.72 0.75
C PHE A 175 -26.68 -1.57 -0.52
N THR A 176 -27.19 -1.03 -1.62
CA THR A 176 -27.14 -1.65 -2.94
C THR A 176 -26.51 -0.70 -3.94
N LEU A 177 -25.73 -1.24 -4.86
CA LEU A 177 -25.11 -0.49 -5.94
C LEU A 177 -25.91 -0.69 -7.21
N SER A 178 -26.31 0.40 -7.86
CA SER A 178 -26.92 0.36 -9.19
C SER A 178 -25.85 0.42 -10.29
N LYS A 179 -26.20 0.00 -11.50
CA LYS A 179 -25.30 0.10 -12.67
C LYS A 179 -24.88 1.54 -12.96
N GLU A 180 -25.71 2.52 -12.62
CA GLU A 180 -25.44 3.95 -12.81
C GLU A 180 -24.21 4.40 -12.03
N MET A 181 -23.93 3.80 -10.86
CA MET A 181 -22.72 4.09 -10.07
C MET A 181 -21.43 3.71 -10.82
N PHE A 182 -21.53 2.85 -11.81
CA PHE A 182 -20.42 2.46 -12.67
C PHE A 182 -20.30 3.32 -13.96
N ALA A 183 -20.89 4.51 -13.98
CA ALA A 183 -20.86 5.39 -15.17
C ALA A 183 -19.44 5.69 -15.68
N LYS A 184 -18.41 5.62 -14.80
CA LYS A 184 -16.98 5.74 -15.13
C LYS A 184 -16.34 4.41 -15.55
N GLY A 185 -17.13 3.34 -15.74
CA GLY A 185 -16.67 1.99 -16.05
C GLY A 185 -16.16 1.20 -14.85
N HIS A 186 -16.00 1.82 -13.68
CA HIS A 186 -15.54 1.14 -12.46
C HIS A 186 -15.91 1.92 -11.20
N ILE A 187 -15.85 1.23 -10.06
CA ILE A 187 -15.87 1.82 -8.72
C ILE A 187 -14.70 1.30 -7.91
N ILE A 188 -14.30 2.02 -6.88
CA ILE A 188 -13.27 1.62 -5.94
C ILE A 188 -13.89 1.28 -4.61
N VAL A 189 -13.66 0.05 -4.16
CA VAL A 189 -14.05 -0.42 -2.84
C VAL A 189 -12.83 -0.43 -1.93
N LYS A 190 -12.90 0.30 -0.81
CA LYS A 190 -11.83 0.33 0.20
C LYS A 190 -12.29 -0.41 1.44
N LYS A 191 -11.46 -1.35 1.91
CA LYS A 191 -11.62 -2.07 3.19
C LYS A 191 -10.60 -1.58 4.20
N GLY A 192 -11.05 -0.96 5.27
CA GLY A 192 -10.17 -0.40 6.30
C GLY A 192 -9.29 0.72 5.75
N LYS A 193 -8.05 0.83 6.26
CA LYS A 193 -7.14 1.94 5.91
C LYS A 193 -6.29 1.68 4.67
N LYS A 194 -6.04 0.40 4.31
CA LYS A 194 -4.95 0.03 3.38
C LYS A 194 -5.35 -0.88 2.21
N THR A 195 -6.54 -1.47 2.23
CA THR A 195 -6.95 -2.43 1.19
C THR A 195 -7.90 -1.78 0.22
N PHE A 196 -7.54 -1.77 -1.05
CA PHE A 196 -8.34 -1.23 -2.15
C PHE A 196 -8.63 -2.34 -3.15
N HIS A 197 -9.78 -2.30 -3.78
CA HIS A 197 -10.19 -3.23 -4.81
C HIS A 197 -10.99 -2.49 -5.88
N LYS A 198 -10.62 -2.69 -7.13
CA LYS A 198 -11.33 -2.13 -8.28
C LYS A 198 -12.44 -3.08 -8.70
N VAL A 199 -13.63 -2.57 -8.89
CA VAL A 199 -14.77 -3.33 -9.44
C VAL A 199 -15.14 -2.71 -10.77
N VAL A 200 -15.10 -3.52 -11.81
CA VAL A 200 -15.36 -3.12 -13.21
C VAL A 200 -16.68 -3.72 -13.66
N LEU A 201 -17.44 -3.00 -14.45
CA LEU A 201 -18.66 -3.47 -15.08
C LEU A 201 -18.38 -3.97 -16.50
#